data_8e1720d214367594648a1af6757485ca
#
_entry.id   8e1720d214367594648a1af6757485ca
#
_cell.length_a   1.000
_cell.length_b   1.000
_cell.length_c   1.000
_cell.angle_alpha   90.00
_cell.angle_beta   90.00
_cell.angle_gamma   90.00
#
_symmetry.space_group_name_H-M   'P 1'
#
loop_
_entity.id
_entity.type
_entity.pdbx_description
1 polymer ?
#
loop_
_entity_poly.entity_id
_entity_poly.type
_entity_poly.pdbx_seq_one_letter_code
_entity_poly.pdbx_strand_id
1 'polypeptide(L)'
;MQGASLMSPKPPLVLVHGLWDTPNVFRRLRQHLEDWPAPILAPHLPHKLGFTPLKTLAQDLELAIDEAFGPDQTIDLLGFSMGAVISRTWLQLYGGHRRTRRFVSLGSPQNGTLVHSIRYF
;
A
#
# COMPACT_ATOMS: atom_id res chain seq x y z
N MET A 1 -23.98 -15.10 11.21
CA MET A 1 -23.57 -15.05 10.53
C MET A 1 -23.67 -15.23 9.11
N GLN A 2 -24.64 -15.54 8.62
CA GLN A 2 -24.72 -15.83 7.23
C GLN A 2 -24.68 -14.61 6.35
N GLY A 3 -25.21 -13.48 6.78
CA GLY A 3 -25.17 -12.27 6.01
C GLY A 3 -23.76 -11.83 5.66
N ALA A 4 -22.83 -12.00 6.57
CA ALA A 4 -21.46 -11.63 6.33
C ALA A 4 -20.81 -12.49 5.25
N SER A 5 -21.23 -13.74 5.13
CA SER A 5 -20.63 -14.64 4.15
C SER A 5 -21.11 -14.38 2.72
N LEU A 6 -22.20 -13.64 2.56
CA LEU A 6 -22.71 -13.30 1.23
C LEU A 6 -21.97 -12.13 0.58
N MET A 7 -21.21 -11.39 1.36
CA MET A 7 -20.45 -10.26 0.86
C MET A 7 -18.98 -10.51 1.14
N SER A 8 -18.18 -10.48 0.08
CA SER A 8 -16.73 -10.58 0.26
C SER A 8 -16.26 -9.44 1.14
N PRO A 9 -15.56 -9.71 2.22
CA PRO A 9 -14.98 -8.63 3.02
C PRO A 9 -13.98 -7.86 2.18
N LYS A 10 -13.86 -6.57 2.44
CA LYS A 10 -12.81 -5.80 1.79
C LYS A 10 -11.46 -6.29 2.28
N PRO A 11 -10.49 -6.42 1.39
CA PRO A 11 -9.15 -6.79 1.81
C PRO A 11 -8.49 -5.69 2.63
N PRO A 12 -7.49 -6.04 3.43
CA PRO A 12 -6.71 -5.03 4.12
C PRO A 12 -6.14 -4.01 3.14
N LEU A 13 -6.02 -2.77 3.62
CA LEU A 13 -5.46 -1.67 2.84
C LEU A 13 -4.04 -1.37 3.32
N VAL A 14 -3.10 -1.34 2.38
CA VAL A 14 -1.70 -1.04 2.68
C VAL A 14 -1.36 0.33 2.10
N LEU A 15 -0.87 1.23 2.94
CA LEU A 15 -0.51 2.59 2.57
C LEU A 15 1.01 2.73 2.57
N VAL A 16 1.59 3.06 1.41
CA VAL A 16 3.05 3.12 1.26
C VAL A 16 3.48 4.57 1.07
N HIS A 17 4.25 5.08 2.04
CA HIS A 17 4.72 6.46 2.03
C HIS A 17 5.90 6.67 1.07
N GLY A 18 6.18 7.93 0.75
CA GLY A 18 7.26 8.31 -0.13
C GLY A 18 8.59 8.53 0.58
N LEU A 19 9.55 8.98 -0.21
CA LEU A 19 10.87 9.39 0.23
C LEU A 19 10.74 10.52 1.20
N TRP A 20 11.37 10.76 2.16
CA TRP A 20 11.26 11.86 3.14
C TRP A 20 9.99 11.84 3.97
N ASP A 21 9.07 10.94 3.67
CA ASP A 21 7.82 10.82 4.40
C ASP A 21 7.90 9.69 5.40
N THR A 22 6.94 9.70 6.31
CA THR A 22 6.73 8.60 7.25
C THR A 22 5.25 8.22 7.17
N PRO A 23 4.82 7.16 7.84
CA PRO A 23 3.41 6.83 7.86
C PRO A 23 2.48 7.95 8.29
N ASN A 24 3.02 8.98 8.97
CA ASN A 24 2.21 10.13 9.40
C ASN A 24 1.61 10.92 8.25
N VAL A 25 2.18 10.82 7.04
CA VAL A 25 1.61 11.49 5.87
C VAL A 25 0.19 11.01 5.59
N PHE A 26 -0.15 9.81 6.03
CA PHE A 26 -1.47 9.23 5.83
C PHE A 26 -2.45 9.52 6.97
N ARG A 27 -2.05 10.30 7.97
CA ARG A 27 -2.92 10.52 9.13
C ARG A 27 -4.29 11.07 8.74
N ARG A 28 -4.31 12.07 7.85
CA ARG A 28 -5.58 12.63 7.38
C ARG A 28 -6.39 11.63 6.59
N LEU A 29 -5.71 10.90 5.71
CA LEU A 29 -6.38 9.88 4.93
C LEU A 29 -6.98 8.81 5.85
N ARG A 30 -6.24 8.40 6.86
CA ARG A 30 -6.73 7.39 7.80
C ARG A 30 -7.93 7.89 8.58
N GLN A 31 -8.00 9.19 8.88
CA GLN A 31 -9.16 9.77 9.54
C GLN A 31 -10.40 9.67 8.65
N HIS A 32 -10.23 9.88 7.35
CA HIS A 32 -11.33 9.72 6.39
C HIS A 32 -11.70 8.25 6.19
N LEU A 33 -10.81 7.34 6.55
CA LEU A 33 -11.01 5.91 6.38
C LEU A 33 -11.31 5.22 7.72
N GLU A 34 -11.71 5.96 8.75
CA GLU A 34 -11.93 5.33 10.04
C GLU A 34 -13.05 4.29 10.01
N ASP A 35 -13.99 4.43 9.07
CA ASP A 35 -15.06 3.46 8.87
C ASP A 35 -14.66 2.37 7.85
N TRP A 36 -13.41 2.33 7.43
CA TRP A 36 -12.97 1.31 6.48
C TRP A 36 -13.16 -0.07 7.11
N PRO A 37 -13.86 -0.98 6.40
CA PRO A 37 -14.27 -2.25 7.01
C PRO A 37 -13.19 -3.33 7.05
N ALA A 38 -11.93 -2.96 6.93
CA ALA A 38 -10.82 -3.89 6.95
C ALA A 38 -9.61 -3.23 7.60
N PRO A 39 -8.61 -4.03 8.02
CA PRO A 39 -7.39 -3.46 8.60
C PRO A 39 -6.65 -2.54 7.65
N ILE A 40 -5.98 -1.54 8.20
CA ILE A 40 -5.14 -0.61 7.45
C ILE A 40 -3.72 -0.72 8.00
N LEU A 41 -2.77 -0.98 7.11
CA LEU A 41 -1.35 -1.06 7.45
C LEU A 41 -0.61 0.08 6.75
N ALA A 42 0.12 0.87 7.51
CA ALA A 42 1.00 1.89 6.96
C ALA A 42 2.41 1.62 7.47
N PRO A 43 3.16 0.72 6.83
CA PRO A 43 4.48 0.33 7.33
C PRO A 43 5.48 1.47 7.18
N HIS A 44 6.38 1.57 8.15
CA HIS A 44 7.50 2.49 8.05
C HIS A 44 8.60 1.84 7.22
N LEU A 45 8.95 2.48 6.10
CA LEU A 45 10.01 1.98 5.23
C LEU A 45 11.20 2.93 5.32
N PRO A 46 12.32 2.50 5.88
CA PRO A 46 13.46 3.39 6.11
C PRO A 46 14.21 3.67 4.82
N HIS A 47 14.05 4.88 4.30
CA HIS A 47 14.70 5.31 3.06
C HIS A 47 16.16 5.71 3.23
N LYS A 48 16.60 6.01 4.45
CA LYS A 48 17.97 6.44 4.74
C LYS A 48 18.41 7.59 3.83
N LEU A 49 17.62 8.66 3.84
CA LEU A 49 17.89 9.86 3.05
C LEU A 49 17.98 9.57 1.55
N GLY A 50 17.26 8.58 1.07
CA GLY A 50 17.23 8.24 -0.34
C GLY A 50 18.31 7.27 -0.79
N PHE A 51 19.13 6.77 0.13
CA PHE A 51 20.18 5.84 -0.24
C PHE A 51 19.76 4.38 -0.21
N THR A 52 18.60 4.07 0.34
CA THR A 52 18.13 2.69 0.35
C THR A 52 17.65 2.30 -1.05
N PRO A 53 18.18 1.21 -1.64
CA PRO A 53 17.74 0.77 -2.96
C PRO A 53 16.25 0.43 -3.00
N LEU A 54 15.63 0.68 -4.16
CA LEU A 54 14.21 0.37 -4.34
C LEU A 54 13.89 -1.10 -4.08
N LYS A 55 14.77 -2.00 -4.49
CA LYS A 55 14.54 -3.43 -4.26
C LYS A 55 14.48 -3.75 -2.78
N THR A 56 15.36 -3.12 -2.00
CA THR A 56 15.35 -3.31 -0.55
C THR A 56 14.05 -2.80 0.06
N LEU A 57 13.59 -1.62 -0.37
CA LEU A 57 12.33 -1.06 0.12
C LEU A 57 11.15 -1.94 -0.28
N ALA A 58 11.17 -2.50 -1.48
CA ALA A 58 10.11 -3.42 -1.93
C ALA A 58 10.11 -4.70 -1.10
N GLN A 59 11.29 -5.22 -0.76
CA GLN A 59 11.39 -6.39 0.12
C GLN A 59 10.91 -6.08 1.53
N ASP A 60 11.26 -4.90 2.03
CA ASP A 60 10.76 -4.46 3.34
C ASP A 60 9.24 -4.35 3.34
N LEU A 61 8.66 -3.87 2.24
CA LEU A 61 7.22 -3.81 2.09
C LEU A 61 6.61 -5.21 2.15
N GLU A 62 7.20 -6.16 1.43
CA GLU A 62 6.71 -7.54 1.45
C GLU A 62 6.75 -8.13 2.85
N LEU A 63 7.86 -7.94 3.55
CA LEU A 63 7.99 -8.44 4.91
C LEU A 63 6.94 -7.83 5.84
N ALA A 64 6.68 -6.53 5.71
CA ALA A 64 5.69 -5.86 6.53
C ALA A 64 4.28 -6.42 6.27
N ILE A 65 3.95 -6.65 5.00
CA ILE A 65 2.65 -7.20 4.64
C ILE A 65 2.51 -8.63 5.14
N ASP A 66 3.54 -9.44 4.93
CA ASP A 66 3.53 -10.84 5.37
C ASP A 66 3.43 -10.95 6.88
N GLU A 67 4.14 -10.08 7.59
CA GLU A 67 4.11 -10.07 9.04
C GLU A 67 2.73 -9.69 9.58
N ALA A 68 2.08 -8.75 8.92
CA ALA A 68 0.77 -8.28 9.36
C ALA A 68 -0.37 -9.22 8.97
N PHE A 69 -0.32 -9.81 7.78
CA PHE A 69 -1.47 -10.49 7.20
C PHE A 69 -1.17 -11.90 6.68
N GLY A 70 0.08 -12.31 6.70
CA GLY A 70 0.48 -13.59 6.11
C GLY A 70 0.78 -13.46 4.61
N PRO A 71 1.43 -14.48 4.03
CA PRO A 71 1.92 -14.39 2.65
C PRO A 71 0.84 -14.51 1.58
N ASP A 72 -0.34 -15.01 1.94
CA ASP A 72 -1.38 -15.29 0.95
C ASP A 72 -2.57 -14.34 1.00
N GLN A 73 -2.56 -13.39 1.92
CA GLN A 73 -3.68 -12.47 2.06
C GLN A 73 -3.74 -11.51 0.86
N THR A 74 -4.90 -11.43 0.23
CA THR A 74 -5.16 -10.44 -0.80
C THR A 74 -5.27 -9.06 -0.14
N ILE A 75 -4.69 -8.05 -0.75
CA ILE A 75 -4.69 -6.68 -0.22
C ILE A 75 -5.08 -5.66 -1.27
N ASP A 76 -5.44 -4.47 -0.81
CA ASP A 76 -5.50 -3.27 -1.64
C ASP A 76 -4.27 -2.42 -1.28
N LEU A 77 -3.75 -1.70 -2.25
CA LEU A 77 -2.47 -1.00 -2.11
C LEU A 77 -2.60 0.44 -2.57
N LEU A 78 -2.11 1.36 -1.76
CA LEU A 78 -2.06 2.77 -2.11
C LEU A 78 -0.65 3.28 -1.87
N GLY A 79 -0.02 3.79 -2.93
CA GLY A 79 1.31 4.36 -2.84
C GLY A 79 1.29 5.86 -3.07
N PHE A 80 1.99 6.61 -2.23
CA PHE A 80 2.07 8.06 -2.33
C PHE A 80 3.46 8.47 -2.80
N SER A 81 3.53 9.18 -3.93
CA SER A 81 4.78 9.67 -4.49
C SER A 81 5.77 8.52 -4.71
N MET A 82 6.96 8.54 -4.11
CA MET A 82 7.92 7.45 -4.23
C MET A 82 7.35 6.12 -3.71
N GLY A 83 6.38 6.17 -2.80
CA GLY A 83 5.69 4.97 -2.35
C GLY A 83 4.99 4.22 -3.48
N ALA A 84 4.55 4.95 -4.51
CA ALA A 84 3.98 4.32 -5.69
C ALA A 84 5.04 3.54 -6.49
N VAL A 85 6.26 4.08 -6.56
CA VAL A 85 7.37 3.41 -7.25
C VAL A 85 7.79 2.16 -6.48
N ILE A 86 7.88 2.26 -5.17
CA ILE A 86 8.18 1.09 -4.32
C ILE A 86 7.12 0.03 -4.51
N SER A 87 5.87 0.43 -4.50
CA SER A 87 4.73 -0.48 -4.69
C SER A 87 4.80 -1.18 -6.04
N ARG A 88 5.07 -0.45 -7.11
CA ARG A 88 5.20 -1.04 -8.45
C ARG A 88 6.36 -2.02 -8.52
N THR A 89 7.46 -1.69 -7.90
CA THR A 89 8.62 -2.59 -7.84
C THR A 89 8.22 -3.91 -7.17
N TRP A 90 7.53 -3.83 -6.05
CA TRP A 90 7.04 -5.00 -5.36
C TRP A 90 6.04 -5.80 -6.22
N LEU A 91 5.08 -5.10 -6.84
CA LEU A 91 4.09 -5.74 -7.67
C LEU A 91 4.72 -6.51 -8.83
N GLN A 92 5.69 -5.90 -9.50
CA GLN A 92 6.25 -6.44 -10.74
C GLN A 92 7.38 -7.42 -10.52
N LEU A 93 8.25 -7.16 -9.55
CA LEU A 93 9.47 -7.97 -9.37
C LEU A 93 9.34 -9.03 -8.28
N TYR A 94 8.43 -8.84 -7.34
CA TYR A 94 8.31 -9.74 -6.19
C TYR A 94 6.97 -10.43 -6.11
N GLY A 95 6.23 -10.41 -7.20
CA GLY A 95 4.98 -11.15 -7.29
C GLY A 95 3.82 -10.55 -6.51
N GLY A 96 3.96 -9.30 -6.08
CA GLY A 96 2.89 -8.64 -5.33
C GLY A 96 1.57 -8.54 -6.10
N HIS A 97 1.65 -8.51 -7.44
CA HIS A 97 0.46 -8.46 -8.27
C HIS A 97 -0.47 -9.66 -8.08
N ARG A 98 0.05 -10.79 -7.63
CA ARG A 98 -0.75 -12.00 -7.43
C ARG A 98 -1.71 -11.89 -6.26
N ARG A 99 -1.42 -10.97 -5.33
CA ARG A 99 -2.21 -10.80 -4.12
C ARG A 99 -2.75 -9.38 -3.96
N THR A 100 -2.63 -8.54 -4.98
CA THR A 100 -3.12 -7.17 -4.92
C THR A 100 -4.37 -7.06 -5.79
N ARG A 101 -5.49 -6.69 -5.16
CA ARG A 101 -6.74 -6.51 -5.86
C ARG A 101 -6.76 -5.19 -6.61
N ARG A 102 -6.33 -4.11 -5.95
CA ARG A 102 -6.29 -2.77 -6.54
C ARG A 102 -5.04 -2.05 -6.10
N PHE A 103 -4.50 -1.25 -6.99
CA PHE A 103 -3.39 -0.38 -6.69
C PHE A 103 -3.75 1.03 -7.10
N VAL A 104 -3.65 1.97 -6.15
CA VAL A 104 -3.88 3.39 -6.38
C VAL A 104 -2.56 4.12 -6.16
N SER A 105 -2.18 4.93 -7.13
CA SER A 105 -0.99 5.75 -7.07
C SER A 105 -1.41 7.21 -6.91
N LEU A 106 -0.93 7.86 -5.86
CA LEU A 106 -1.15 9.28 -5.64
C LEU A 106 0.14 10.02 -5.93
N GLY A 107 0.05 11.02 -6.79
CA GLY A 107 1.20 11.83 -7.15
C GLY A 107 1.45 12.97 -6.19
N SER A 108 2.51 13.73 -6.48
CA SER A 108 2.81 14.95 -5.75
C SER A 108 1.72 15.98 -6.00
N PRO A 109 1.35 16.78 -4.99
CA PRO A 109 0.31 17.81 -5.15
C PRO A 109 0.78 19.07 -5.87
N GLN A 110 1.95 19.08 -6.49
CA GLN A 110 2.51 20.29 -7.09
C GLN A 110 1.62 20.90 -8.17
N ASN A 111 0.98 20.09 -8.98
CA ASN A 111 0.09 20.54 -10.04
C ASN A 111 -1.30 19.97 -9.85
N GLY A 112 -1.72 19.86 -8.61
CA GLY A 112 -2.92 19.14 -8.27
C GLY A 112 -2.63 17.67 -8.06
N THR A 113 -3.60 16.98 -7.51
CA THR A 113 -3.44 15.57 -7.21
C THR A 113 -3.75 14.74 -8.43
N LEU A 114 -2.79 13.92 -8.83
CA LEU A 114 -3.01 12.94 -9.88
C LEU A 114 -3.28 11.60 -9.22
N VAL A 115 -4.43 11.03 -9.52
CA VAL A 115 -4.84 9.74 -9.00
C VAL A 115 -4.90 8.76 -10.16
N HIS A 116 -4.12 7.69 -10.05
CA HIS A 116 -4.13 6.63 -11.02
C HIS A 116 -4.51 5.33 -10.33
N SER A 117 -5.53 4.69 -10.84
CA SER A 117 -5.98 3.41 -10.29
C SER A 117 -5.69 2.31 -11.31
N ILE A 118 -4.96 1.30 -10.87
CA ILE A 118 -4.58 0.17 -11.72
C ILE A 118 -5.05 -1.09 -11.04
N ARG A 119 -5.64 -2.00 -11.83
CA ARG A 119 -6.02 -3.31 -11.34
C ARG A 119 -5.02 -4.34 -11.81
N TYR A 120 -4.66 -5.22 -10.90
CA TYR A 120 -3.82 -6.37 -11.20
C TYR A 120 -4.62 -7.64 -10.98
N PHE A 121 -4.52 -8.51 -11.91
CA PHE A 121 -5.27 -9.77 -11.89
C PHE A 121 -4.34 -10.94 -11.98
#